data_39893b876d9ce617a64445f780dfa13e
#
_entry.id   39893b876d9ce617a64445f780dfa13e
#
_cell.length_a   1.000
_cell.length_b   1.000
_cell.length_c   1.000
_cell.angle_alpha   90.00
_cell.angle_beta   90.00
_cell.angle_gamma   90.00
#
_symmetry.space_group_name_H-M   'P 1'
#
loop_
_entity.id
_entity.type
_entity.pdbx_description
1 polymer ?
#
loop_
_entity_poly.entity_id
_entity_poly.type
_entity_poly.pdbx_seq_one_letter_code
_entity_poly.pdbx_strand_id
1 'polypeptide(L)'
;MLTLIALIVASYAIGSAPVAWLAGRLRGGVDLRDLGSGNVGASNVWQSVSKALVVPVGLAQVGQGLAGIELAKLGGESTGVQVACGLAAIAAHDWNPWLRFKGGRGVGPAIGFMLGLATFDALPAFILVSVASVPFGQSPLGVGIGLVIAPIAAYSGGEPAVVVGGCVAMTALVLAKRLLANGPPDPDVAGVWRNRLLFDRDIRDREAWVRRGLDRRRPAARG
;
A
#
# COMPACT_ATOMS: atom_id res chain seq x y z
N MET A 1 -11.72 17.52 20.88
CA MET A 1 -11.29 16.10 21.15
C MET A 1 -12.21 15.08 20.49
N LEU A 2 -13.54 15.13 20.69
CA LEU A 2 -14.48 14.18 20.04
C LEU A 2 -14.42 14.24 18.50
N THR A 3 -14.37 15.43 17.89
CA THR A 3 -14.25 15.62 16.44
C THR A 3 -12.99 14.96 15.88
N LEU A 4 -11.84 15.14 16.54
CA LEU A 4 -10.58 14.51 16.17
C LEU A 4 -10.69 12.98 16.16
N ILE A 5 -11.23 12.40 17.23
CA ILE A 5 -11.43 10.95 17.34
C ILE A 5 -12.36 10.46 16.22
N ALA A 6 -13.47 11.17 16.00
CA ALA A 6 -14.44 10.83 14.95
C ALA A 6 -13.80 10.84 13.55
N LEU A 7 -12.97 11.84 13.23
CA LEU A 7 -12.26 11.93 11.95
C LEU A 7 -11.25 10.82 11.76
N ILE A 8 -10.46 10.49 12.79
CA ILE A 8 -9.50 9.38 12.74
C ILE A 8 -10.22 8.04 12.55
N VAL A 9 -11.32 7.81 13.29
CA VAL A 9 -12.14 6.59 13.15
C VAL A 9 -12.77 6.51 11.77
N ALA A 10 -13.32 7.61 11.24
CA ALA A 10 -13.89 7.66 9.90
C ALA A 10 -12.81 7.36 8.83
N SER A 11 -11.63 7.97 8.96
CA SER A 11 -10.49 7.75 8.06
C SER A 11 -10.01 6.30 8.10
N TYR A 12 -9.93 5.72 9.30
CA TYR A 12 -9.61 4.31 9.49
C TYR A 12 -10.67 3.40 8.83
N ALA A 13 -11.96 3.70 9.02
CA ALA A 13 -13.06 2.94 8.41
C ALA A 13 -12.99 3.00 6.87
N ILE A 14 -12.79 4.18 6.28
CA ILE A 14 -12.62 4.36 4.83
C ILE A 14 -11.40 3.58 4.33
N GLY A 15 -10.25 3.72 4.99
CA GLY A 15 -9.01 3.02 4.65
C GLY A 15 -9.16 1.50 4.72
N SER A 16 -9.98 1.00 5.64
CA SER A 16 -10.20 -0.44 5.83
C SER A 16 -11.15 -1.07 4.80
N ALA A 17 -11.82 -0.30 3.93
CA ALA A 17 -12.68 -0.89 2.89
C ALA A 17 -11.85 -1.84 1.99
N PRO A 18 -12.16 -3.15 1.90
CA PRO A 18 -11.31 -4.12 1.23
C PRO A 18 -11.58 -4.17 -0.28
N VAL A 19 -11.44 -3.02 -0.98
CA VAL A 19 -11.86 -2.85 -2.38
C VAL A 19 -11.22 -3.84 -3.36
N ALA A 20 -9.93 -4.13 -3.21
CA ALA A 20 -9.25 -5.11 -4.05
C ALA A 20 -9.75 -6.53 -3.80
N TRP A 21 -9.97 -6.89 -2.53
CA TRP A 21 -10.53 -8.19 -2.15
C TRP A 21 -11.94 -8.36 -2.68
N LEU A 22 -12.78 -7.33 -2.57
CA LEU A 22 -14.13 -7.32 -3.13
C LEU A 22 -14.10 -7.51 -4.65
N ALA A 23 -13.19 -6.81 -5.35
CA ALA A 23 -13.02 -7.00 -6.80
C ALA A 23 -12.66 -8.46 -7.15
N GLY A 24 -11.78 -9.11 -6.37
CA GLY A 24 -11.45 -10.52 -6.52
C GLY A 24 -12.65 -11.44 -6.30
N ARG A 25 -13.41 -11.20 -5.23
CA ARG A 25 -14.60 -12.01 -4.90
C ARG A 25 -15.73 -11.82 -5.92
N LEU A 26 -16.06 -10.59 -6.28
CA LEU A 26 -17.20 -10.29 -7.14
C LEU A 26 -16.95 -10.64 -8.61
N ARG A 27 -15.71 -10.46 -9.10
CA ARG A 27 -15.39 -10.70 -10.52
C ARG A 27 -14.78 -12.06 -10.79
N GLY A 28 -13.99 -12.59 -9.88
CA GLY A 28 -13.25 -13.84 -10.05
C GLY A 28 -13.69 -14.99 -9.14
N GLY A 29 -14.58 -14.75 -8.18
CA GLY A 29 -14.97 -15.76 -7.18
C GLY A 29 -13.80 -16.18 -6.25
N VAL A 30 -12.70 -15.42 -6.25
CA VAL A 30 -11.43 -15.82 -5.65
C VAL A 30 -11.05 -14.95 -4.45
N ASP A 31 -10.24 -15.50 -3.56
CA ASP A 31 -9.60 -14.73 -2.50
C ASP A 31 -8.19 -14.30 -2.96
N LEU A 32 -7.96 -12.99 -3.07
CA LEU A 32 -6.66 -12.46 -3.49
C LEU A 32 -5.50 -12.85 -2.56
N ARG A 33 -5.80 -13.18 -1.30
CA ARG A 33 -4.78 -13.64 -0.35
C ARG A 33 -4.25 -15.03 -0.72
N ASP A 34 -5.04 -15.75 -1.53
CA ASP A 34 -4.71 -17.08 -2.02
C ASP A 34 -4.13 -17.09 -3.44
N LEU A 35 -3.95 -15.95 -4.06
CA LEU A 35 -3.46 -15.83 -5.44
C LEU A 35 -2.24 -14.93 -5.56
N GLY A 36 -1.41 -15.21 -6.55
CA GLY A 36 -0.25 -14.41 -6.90
C GLY A 36 0.66 -14.12 -5.70
N SER A 37 0.88 -12.84 -5.41
CA SER A 37 1.70 -12.40 -4.26
C SER A 37 1.02 -12.53 -2.91
N GLY A 38 -0.27 -12.87 -2.84
CA GLY A 38 -1.07 -12.83 -1.62
C GLY A 38 -1.35 -11.41 -1.10
N ASN A 39 -0.95 -10.38 -1.85
CA ASN A 39 -1.21 -8.99 -1.52
C ASN A 39 -2.62 -8.57 -1.93
N VAL A 40 -3.31 -7.82 -1.08
CA VAL A 40 -4.66 -7.30 -1.38
C VAL A 40 -4.55 -5.89 -1.98
N GLY A 41 -4.02 -5.82 -3.20
CA GLY A 41 -3.79 -4.57 -3.91
C GLY A 41 -4.10 -4.66 -5.41
N ALA A 42 -4.21 -3.49 -6.08
CA ALA A 42 -4.53 -3.37 -7.49
C ALA A 42 -3.58 -4.18 -8.40
N SER A 43 -2.29 -4.28 -8.06
CA SER A 43 -1.32 -5.06 -8.84
C SER A 43 -1.62 -6.56 -8.84
N ASN A 44 -2.13 -7.10 -7.73
CA ASN A 44 -2.54 -8.51 -7.66
C ASN A 44 -3.88 -8.74 -8.38
N VAL A 45 -4.80 -7.78 -8.32
CA VAL A 45 -6.04 -7.79 -9.14
C VAL A 45 -5.70 -7.85 -10.62
N TRP A 46 -4.76 -7.01 -11.09
CA TRP A 46 -4.30 -7.02 -12.48
C TRP A 46 -3.71 -8.35 -12.92
N GLN A 47 -2.92 -8.98 -12.05
CA GLN A 47 -2.24 -10.23 -12.37
C GLN A 47 -3.15 -11.46 -12.30
N SER A 48 -4.09 -11.48 -11.35
CA SER A 48 -4.79 -12.71 -10.94
C SER A 48 -6.30 -12.70 -11.22
N VAL A 49 -6.88 -11.52 -11.54
CA VAL A 49 -8.32 -11.38 -11.71
C VAL A 49 -8.68 -10.72 -13.05
N SER A 50 -8.33 -9.45 -13.22
CA SER A 50 -8.70 -8.69 -14.43
C SER A 50 -7.80 -7.47 -14.61
N LYS A 51 -7.25 -7.32 -15.81
CA LYS A 51 -6.49 -6.13 -16.19
C LYS A 51 -7.34 -4.86 -16.17
N ALA A 52 -8.62 -4.96 -16.53
CA ALA A 52 -9.54 -3.82 -16.57
C ALA A 52 -9.86 -3.26 -15.18
N LEU A 53 -9.79 -4.07 -14.12
CA LEU A 53 -10.09 -3.66 -12.77
C LEU A 53 -8.92 -2.95 -12.06
N VAL A 54 -7.71 -2.94 -12.66
CA VAL A 54 -6.55 -2.29 -12.02
C VAL A 54 -6.77 -0.80 -11.80
N VAL A 55 -7.36 -0.12 -12.80
CA VAL A 55 -7.60 1.32 -12.72
C VAL A 55 -8.66 1.67 -11.67
N PRO A 56 -9.88 1.13 -11.71
CA PRO A 56 -10.89 1.48 -10.70
C PRO A 56 -10.49 1.07 -9.28
N VAL A 57 -9.84 -0.08 -9.11
CA VAL A 57 -9.34 -0.50 -7.79
C VAL A 57 -8.19 0.41 -7.32
N GLY A 58 -7.27 0.75 -8.21
CA GLY A 58 -6.17 1.67 -7.90
C GLY A 58 -6.68 3.05 -7.48
N LEU A 59 -7.61 3.62 -8.25
CA LEU A 59 -8.23 4.91 -7.93
C LEU A 59 -9.00 4.86 -6.60
N ALA A 60 -9.74 3.80 -6.32
CA ALA A 60 -10.42 3.63 -5.05
C ALA A 60 -9.41 3.58 -3.87
N GLN A 61 -8.28 2.90 -4.04
CA GLN A 61 -7.23 2.85 -3.02
C GLN A 61 -6.54 4.21 -2.83
N VAL A 62 -6.31 4.98 -3.90
CA VAL A 62 -5.85 6.38 -3.79
C VAL A 62 -6.88 7.21 -3.03
N GLY A 63 -8.16 7.08 -3.39
CA GLY A 63 -9.26 7.74 -2.69
C GLY A 63 -9.34 7.41 -1.20
N GLN A 64 -8.99 6.20 -0.78
CA GLN A 64 -8.93 5.83 0.63
C GLN A 64 -7.93 6.69 1.42
N GLY A 65 -6.73 6.91 0.89
CA GLY A 65 -5.71 7.74 1.54
C GLY A 65 -6.05 9.23 1.52
N LEU A 66 -6.72 9.70 0.48
CA LEU A 66 -7.10 11.10 0.30
C LEU A 66 -8.34 11.48 1.12
N ALA A 67 -9.36 10.63 1.15
CA ALA A 67 -10.68 10.97 1.70
C ALA A 67 -10.63 11.41 3.17
N GLY A 68 -9.84 10.74 4.02
CA GLY A 68 -9.70 11.12 5.42
C GLY A 68 -9.05 12.50 5.59
N ILE A 69 -8.09 12.85 4.73
CA ILE A 69 -7.44 14.16 4.71
C ILE A 69 -8.45 15.24 4.30
N GLU A 70 -9.21 14.99 3.24
CA GLU A 70 -10.20 15.96 2.74
C GLU A 70 -11.34 16.16 3.75
N LEU A 71 -11.79 15.12 4.44
CA LEU A 71 -12.75 15.26 5.54
C LEU A 71 -12.21 16.16 6.66
N ALA A 72 -10.94 16.01 7.03
CA ALA A 72 -10.31 16.86 8.03
C ALA A 72 -10.15 18.31 7.54
N LYS A 73 -9.80 18.53 6.25
CA LYS A 73 -9.77 19.89 5.65
C LYS A 73 -11.14 20.55 5.64
N LEU A 74 -12.19 19.84 5.23
CA LEU A 74 -13.56 20.34 5.22
C LEU A 74 -14.04 20.67 6.63
N GLY A 75 -13.56 19.96 7.66
CA GLY A 75 -13.81 20.28 9.06
C GLY A 75 -13.00 21.46 9.61
N GLY A 76 -12.15 22.09 8.80
CA GLY A 76 -11.28 23.20 9.23
C GLY A 76 -10.16 22.77 10.19
N GLU A 77 -9.82 21.48 10.21
CA GLU A 77 -8.84 20.91 11.14
C GLU A 77 -7.39 21.24 10.74
N SER A 78 -6.51 21.27 11.71
CA SER A 78 -5.10 21.55 11.52
C SER A 78 -4.42 20.52 10.61
N THR A 79 -3.31 20.90 9.98
CA THR A 79 -2.50 20.01 9.14
C THR A 79 -2.05 18.76 9.88
N GLY A 80 -1.81 18.85 11.21
CA GLY A 80 -1.48 17.68 12.03
C GLY A 80 -2.60 16.65 12.09
N VAL A 81 -3.86 17.10 12.18
CA VAL A 81 -5.04 16.23 12.14
C VAL A 81 -5.21 15.60 10.75
N GLN A 82 -4.99 16.38 9.69
CA GLN A 82 -5.04 15.89 8.30
C GLN A 82 -3.99 14.76 8.09
N VAL A 83 -2.77 14.97 8.56
CA VAL A 83 -1.70 13.96 8.54
C VAL A 83 -2.11 12.70 9.30
N ALA A 84 -2.65 12.84 10.52
CA ALA A 84 -3.09 11.71 11.34
C ALA A 84 -4.21 10.91 10.64
N CYS A 85 -5.17 11.58 10.00
CA CYS A 85 -6.24 10.95 9.23
C CYS A 85 -5.70 10.14 8.04
N GLY A 86 -4.77 10.71 7.26
CA GLY A 86 -4.15 10.01 6.15
C GLY A 86 -3.34 8.78 6.59
N LEU A 87 -2.57 8.89 7.68
CA LEU A 87 -1.82 7.76 8.25
C LEU A 87 -2.75 6.67 8.80
N ALA A 88 -3.88 7.05 9.42
CA ALA A 88 -4.88 6.10 9.88
C ALA A 88 -5.49 5.29 8.72
N ALA A 89 -5.78 5.95 7.59
CA ALA A 89 -6.27 5.27 6.40
C ALA A 89 -5.24 4.29 5.80
N ILE A 90 -3.95 4.66 5.75
CA ILE A 90 -2.87 3.78 5.29
C ILE A 90 -2.75 2.57 6.22
N ALA A 91 -2.70 2.79 7.53
CA ALA A 91 -2.60 1.72 8.52
C ALA A 91 -3.79 0.74 8.43
N ALA A 92 -5.02 1.26 8.27
CA ALA A 92 -6.23 0.46 8.11
C ALA A 92 -6.25 -0.37 6.81
N HIS A 93 -5.69 0.17 5.72
CA HIS A 93 -5.52 -0.56 4.47
C HIS A 93 -4.52 -1.71 4.62
N ASP A 94 -3.39 -1.46 5.28
CA ASP A 94 -2.28 -2.39 5.41
C ASP A 94 -2.58 -3.51 6.42
N TRP A 95 -3.08 -3.16 7.56
CA TRP A 95 -3.54 -4.09 8.60
C TRP A 95 -5.07 -4.12 8.65
N ASN A 96 -5.66 -4.59 7.56
CA ASN A 96 -7.10 -4.55 7.34
C ASN A 96 -7.86 -5.46 8.33
N PRO A 97 -8.73 -4.91 9.20
CA PRO A 97 -9.42 -5.69 10.23
C PRO A 97 -10.39 -6.72 9.64
N TRP A 98 -11.04 -6.41 8.53
CA TRP A 98 -11.96 -7.31 7.83
C TRP A 98 -11.26 -8.53 7.22
N LEU A 99 -9.96 -8.41 6.98
CA LEU A 99 -9.12 -9.44 6.38
C LEU A 99 -8.17 -10.09 7.39
N ARG A 100 -8.50 -10.04 8.68
CA ARG A 100 -7.66 -10.56 9.76
C ARG A 100 -6.25 -9.96 9.72
N PHE A 101 -6.17 -8.65 9.53
CA PHE A 101 -4.94 -7.85 9.44
C PHE A 101 -4.01 -8.21 8.25
N LYS A 102 -4.55 -8.95 7.24
CA LYS A 102 -3.83 -9.33 6.01
C LYS A 102 -4.29 -8.46 4.84
N GLY A 103 -4.02 -7.17 4.89
CA GLY A 103 -4.42 -6.18 3.89
C GLY A 103 -3.42 -6.01 2.74
N GLY A 104 -3.37 -4.78 2.21
CA GLY A 104 -2.49 -4.38 1.12
C GLY A 104 -1.07 -4.02 1.55
N ARG A 105 -0.40 -3.23 0.70
CA ARG A 105 0.96 -2.68 0.93
C ARG A 105 0.97 -1.15 1.04
N GLY A 106 -0.17 -0.52 1.18
CA GLY A 106 -0.30 0.92 1.42
C GLY A 106 0.08 1.85 0.26
N VAL A 107 0.54 1.35 -0.88
CA VAL A 107 1.03 2.21 -1.98
C VAL A 107 -0.07 3.09 -2.55
N GLY A 108 -1.27 2.55 -2.79
CA GLY A 108 -2.41 3.34 -3.26
C GLY A 108 -2.81 4.45 -2.27
N PRO A 109 -3.09 4.12 -1.00
CA PRO A 109 -3.36 5.13 0.02
C PRO A 109 -2.20 6.11 0.25
N ALA A 110 -0.93 5.70 0.10
CA ALA A 110 0.22 6.60 0.17
C ALA A 110 0.23 7.63 -0.97
N ILE A 111 -0.16 7.24 -2.19
CA ILE A 111 -0.38 8.18 -3.29
C ILE A 111 -1.49 9.18 -2.91
N GLY A 112 -2.60 8.70 -2.33
CA GLY A 112 -3.68 9.56 -1.84
C GLY A 112 -3.23 10.53 -0.74
N PHE A 113 -2.38 10.07 0.18
CA PHE A 113 -1.76 10.90 1.20
C PHE A 113 -0.91 12.02 0.60
N MET A 114 -0.01 11.69 -0.33
CA MET A 114 0.82 12.68 -1.01
C MET A 114 -0.01 13.63 -1.86
N LEU A 115 -1.05 13.14 -2.52
CA LEU A 115 -1.98 13.98 -3.30
C LEU A 115 -2.72 14.99 -2.40
N GLY A 116 -3.04 14.63 -1.17
CA GLY A 116 -3.70 15.52 -0.23
C GLY A 116 -2.79 16.53 0.46
N LEU A 117 -1.52 16.23 0.68
CA LEU A 117 -0.64 17.00 1.57
C LEU A 117 0.68 17.48 0.95
N ALA A 118 1.19 16.83 -0.09
CA ALA A 118 2.48 17.14 -0.72
C ALA A 118 2.41 16.92 -2.24
N THR A 119 1.39 17.55 -2.86
CA THR A 119 0.96 17.32 -4.25
C THR A 119 2.04 17.74 -5.25
N PHE A 120 2.76 18.80 -4.99
CA PHE A 120 3.69 19.38 -5.96
C PHE A 120 5.15 18.97 -5.77
N ASP A 121 5.47 18.33 -4.64
CA ASP A 121 6.83 17.96 -4.27
C ASP A 121 7.00 16.44 -4.15
N ALA A 122 6.43 15.84 -3.12
CA ALA A 122 6.60 14.42 -2.84
C ALA A 122 5.93 13.52 -3.89
N LEU A 123 4.73 13.87 -4.33
CA LEU A 123 3.97 13.04 -5.29
C LEU A 123 4.66 12.94 -6.65
N PRO A 124 5.07 14.03 -7.32
CA PRO A 124 5.79 13.95 -8.59
C PRO A 124 7.12 13.20 -8.48
N ALA A 125 7.88 13.42 -7.41
CA ALA A 125 9.15 12.74 -7.18
C ALA A 125 8.94 11.22 -7.00
N PHE A 126 7.94 10.82 -6.21
CA PHE A 126 7.55 9.43 -6.04
C PHE A 126 7.13 8.78 -7.37
N ILE A 127 6.24 9.44 -8.14
CA ILE A 127 5.74 8.93 -9.42
C ILE A 127 6.87 8.78 -10.42
N LEU A 128 7.73 9.80 -10.56
CA LEU A 128 8.85 9.79 -11.51
C LEU A 128 9.75 8.57 -11.28
N VAL A 129 10.20 8.35 -10.05
CA VAL A 129 11.09 7.24 -9.72
C VAL A 129 10.39 5.88 -9.86
N SER A 130 9.13 5.80 -9.44
CA SER A 130 8.34 4.55 -9.54
C SER A 130 8.14 4.16 -11.00
N VAL A 131 7.74 5.11 -11.86
CA VAL A 131 7.48 4.86 -13.28
C VAL A 131 8.79 4.59 -14.04
N ALA A 132 9.87 5.32 -13.75
CA ALA A 132 11.18 5.10 -14.38
C ALA A 132 11.73 3.68 -14.16
N SER A 133 11.29 2.98 -13.10
CA SER A 133 11.71 1.60 -12.82
C SER A 133 10.97 0.52 -13.63
N VAL A 134 9.84 0.88 -14.26
CA VAL A 134 8.95 -0.07 -14.97
C VAL A 134 9.63 -0.74 -16.16
N PRO A 135 10.33 -0.03 -17.06
CA PRO A 135 10.99 -0.65 -18.23
C PRO A 135 12.04 -1.69 -17.83
N PHE A 136 12.62 -1.56 -16.64
CA PHE A 136 13.63 -2.49 -16.10
C PHE A 136 13.04 -3.68 -15.36
N GLY A 137 11.71 -3.81 -15.29
CA GLY A 137 11.03 -4.86 -14.51
C GLY A 137 11.22 -4.74 -13.00
N GLN A 138 11.65 -3.57 -12.51
CA GLN A 138 12.02 -3.32 -11.11
C GLN A 138 11.02 -2.43 -10.36
N SER A 139 9.74 -2.46 -10.76
CA SER A 139 8.68 -1.64 -10.15
C SER A 139 8.65 -1.68 -8.61
N PRO A 140 8.82 -2.82 -7.92
CA PRO A 140 8.84 -2.82 -6.46
C PRO A 140 10.01 -2.04 -5.87
N LEU A 141 11.19 -2.10 -6.53
CA LEU A 141 12.37 -1.35 -6.11
C LEU A 141 12.16 0.15 -6.34
N GLY A 142 11.64 0.54 -7.51
CA GLY A 142 11.34 1.94 -7.83
C GLY A 142 10.33 2.54 -6.84
N VAL A 143 9.26 1.82 -6.52
CA VAL A 143 8.31 2.24 -5.48
C VAL A 143 9.00 2.40 -4.12
N GLY A 144 9.90 1.48 -3.74
CA GLY A 144 10.66 1.58 -2.49
C GLY A 144 11.56 2.82 -2.43
N ILE A 145 12.29 3.09 -3.51
CA ILE A 145 13.15 4.28 -3.63
C ILE A 145 12.29 5.55 -3.64
N GLY A 146 11.20 5.56 -4.41
CA GLY A 146 10.27 6.69 -4.46
C GLY A 146 9.68 7.05 -3.09
N LEU A 147 9.35 6.05 -2.26
CA LEU A 147 8.89 6.27 -0.88
C LEU A 147 9.96 6.93 -0.01
N VAL A 148 11.23 6.56 -0.18
CA VAL A 148 12.34 7.18 0.58
C VAL A 148 12.63 8.60 0.07
N ILE A 149 12.46 8.85 -1.22
CA ILE A 149 12.64 10.18 -1.83
C ILE A 149 11.49 11.13 -1.46
N ALA A 150 10.27 10.64 -1.27
CA ALA A 150 9.09 11.46 -1.00
C ALA A 150 9.26 12.45 0.18
N PRO A 151 9.71 12.05 1.39
CA PRO A 151 9.94 13.01 2.48
C PRO A 151 11.09 13.98 2.20
N ILE A 152 12.10 13.58 1.43
CA ILE A 152 13.22 14.45 1.03
C ILE A 152 12.71 15.53 0.06
N ALA A 153 11.87 15.14 -0.90
CA ALA A 153 11.26 16.07 -1.84
C ALA A 153 10.33 17.06 -1.13
N ALA A 154 9.48 16.57 -0.19
CA ALA A 154 8.63 17.43 0.63
C ALA A 154 9.45 18.45 1.43
N TYR A 155 10.55 18.04 2.05
CA TYR A 155 11.44 18.95 2.77
C TYR A 155 12.08 19.98 1.84
N SER A 156 12.59 19.55 0.70
CA SER A 156 13.24 20.44 -0.30
C SER A 156 12.26 21.40 -0.97
N GLY A 157 10.98 21.00 -1.09
CA GLY A 157 9.90 21.82 -1.60
C GLY A 157 9.38 22.87 -0.59
N GLY A 158 9.85 22.80 0.66
CA GLY A 158 9.44 23.75 1.70
C GLY A 158 8.14 23.39 2.41
N GLU A 159 7.70 22.13 2.32
CA GLU A 159 6.51 21.68 3.04
C GLU A 159 6.68 21.84 4.57
N PRO A 160 5.60 22.14 5.29
CA PRO A 160 5.65 22.25 6.75
C PRO A 160 6.24 20.99 7.42
N ALA A 161 6.98 21.16 8.52
CA ALA A 161 7.63 20.06 9.22
C ALA A 161 6.68 18.90 9.58
N VAL A 162 5.40 19.21 9.87
CA VAL A 162 4.37 18.21 10.15
C VAL A 162 4.03 17.36 8.92
N VAL A 163 4.05 17.93 7.71
CA VAL A 163 3.82 17.20 6.45
C VAL A 163 5.03 16.33 6.14
N VAL A 164 6.26 16.87 6.28
CA VAL A 164 7.50 16.11 6.11
C VAL A 164 7.54 14.92 7.07
N GLY A 165 7.22 15.15 8.36
CA GLY A 165 7.09 14.08 9.36
C GLY A 165 6.02 13.06 9.00
N GLY A 166 4.90 13.50 8.43
CA GLY A 166 3.85 12.65 7.89
C GLY A 166 4.34 11.76 6.74
N CYS A 167 5.13 12.32 5.80
CA CYS A 167 5.74 11.57 4.71
C CYS A 167 6.76 10.52 5.23
N VAL A 168 7.53 10.84 6.26
CA VAL A 168 8.42 9.89 6.92
C VAL A 168 7.62 8.75 7.56
N ALA A 169 6.57 9.07 8.30
CA ALA A 169 5.70 8.08 8.94
C ALA A 169 4.98 7.18 7.92
N MET A 170 4.46 7.76 6.82
CA MET A 170 3.87 7.05 5.70
C MET A 170 4.88 6.05 5.10
N THR A 171 6.09 6.52 4.81
CA THR A 171 7.18 5.67 4.29
C THR A 171 7.48 4.52 5.25
N ALA A 172 7.60 4.80 6.54
CA ALA A 172 7.85 3.79 7.56
C ALA A 172 6.73 2.74 7.63
N LEU A 173 5.46 3.14 7.58
CA LEU A 173 4.30 2.22 7.56
C LEU A 173 4.36 1.28 6.36
N VAL A 174 4.54 1.82 5.15
CA VAL A 174 4.58 1.04 3.91
C VAL A 174 5.78 0.08 3.89
N LEU A 175 6.97 0.52 4.30
CA LEU A 175 8.15 -0.33 4.37
C LEU A 175 8.04 -1.39 5.48
N ALA A 176 7.47 -1.06 6.63
CA ALA A 176 7.16 -2.03 7.68
C ALA A 176 6.20 -3.12 7.16
N LYS A 177 5.16 -2.72 6.43
CA LYS A 177 4.23 -3.68 5.83
C LYS A 177 4.87 -4.56 4.77
N ARG A 178 5.85 -4.05 3.99
CA ARG A 178 6.64 -4.89 3.08
C ARG A 178 7.43 -5.96 3.85
N LEU A 179 8.11 -5.58 4.91
CA LEU A 179 8.88 -6.49 5.74
C LEU A 179 8.00 -7.57 6.39
N LEU A 180 6.94 -7.15 7.06
CA LEU A 180 6.02 -8.06 7.76
C LEU A 180 5.24 -8.96 6.79
N ALA A 181 4.96 -8.48 5.57
CA ALA A 181 4.14 -9.16 4.57
C ALA A 181 2.76 -9.60 5.13
N ASN A 182 2.15 -10.63 4.55
CA ASN A 182 0.90 -11.23 5.04
C ASN A 182 1.11 -12.64 5.63
N GLY A 183 2.38 -13.02 5.84
CA GLY A 183 2.74 -14.32 6.39
C GLY A 183 4.19 -14.36 6.88
N PRO A 184 4.57 -15.46 7.57
CA PRO A 184 5.92 -15.63 8.05
C PRO A 184 6.92 -15.61 6.89
N PRO A 185 8.19 -15.23 7.14
CA PRO A 185 9.24 -15.33 6.14
C PRO A 185 9.44 -16.80 5.75
N ASP A 186 9.83 -17.00 4.48
CA ASP A 186 10.12 -18.34 3.98
C ASP A 186 11.45 -18.83 4.60
N PRO A 187 11.45 -19.89 5.43
CA PRO A 187 12.64 -20.36 6.13
C PRO A 187 13.74 -20.90 5.19
N ASP A 188 13.34 -21.36 3.99
CA ASP A 188 14.26 -21.95 3.01
C ASP A 188 14.91 -20.91 2.09
N VAL A 189 14.59 -19.64 2.26
CA VAL A 189 15.11 -18.58 1.39
C VAL A 189 16.09 -17.69 2.15
N ALA A 190 17.33 -17.69 1.71
CA ALA A 190 18.32 -16.77 2.27
C ALA A 190 18.00 -15.30 1.92
N GLY A 191 18.17 -14.40 2.90
CA GLY A 191 18.00 -12.97 2.69
C GLY A 191 16.56 -12.51 2.47
N VAL A 192 15.57 -13.23 2.99
CA VAL A 192 14.13 -12.91 2.87
C VAL A 192 13.83 -11.47 3.23
N TRP A 193 14.36 -10.96 4.34
CA TRP A 193 14.10 -9.58 4.79
C TRP A 193 14.59 -8.54 3.78
N ARG A 194 15.78 -8.74 3.21
CA ARG A 194 16.30 -7.89 2.13
C ARG A 194 15.42 -7.98 0.88
N ASN A 195 15.00 -9.17 0.51
CA ASN A 195 14.15 -9.37 -0.67
C ASN A 195 12.78 -8.74 -0.46
N ARG A 196 12.17 -8.87 0.72
CA ARG A 196 10.90 -8.20 1.07
C ARG A 196 11.03 -6.69 0.99
N LEU A 197 12.09 -6.12 1.54
CA LEU A 197 12.31 -4.68 1.53
C LEU A 197 12.48 -4.15 0.10
N LEU A 198 13.34 -4.77 -0.70
CA LEU A 198 13.70 -4.29 -2.04
C LEU A 198 12.67 -4.69 -3.10
N PHE A 199 12.16 -5.91 -3.06
CA PHE A 199 11.34 -6.50 -4.12
C PHE A 199 9.90 -6.81 -3.70
N ASP A 200 9.52 -6.52 -2.45
CA ASP A 200 8.20 -6.80 -1.86
C ASP A 200 7.78 -8.29 -1.98
N ARG A 201 8.75 -9.19 -1.87
CA ARG A 201 8.58 -10.65 -1.98
C ARG A 201 9.73 -11.41 -1.32
N ASP A 202 9.51 -12.68 -0.95
CA ASP A 202 10.54 -13.47 -0.27
C ASP A 202 11.66 -13.91 -1.23
N ILE A 203 11.33 -14.21 -2.49
CA ILE A 203 12.29 -14.64 -3.53
C ILE A 203 12.52 -13.49 -4.51
N ARG A 204 13.78 -13.20 -4.86
CA ARG A 204 14.13 -12.12 -5.79
C ARG A 204 13.49 -12.29 -7.17
N ASP A 205 13.50 -13.52 -7.68
CA ASP A 205 12.87 -13.85 -8.96
C ASP A 205 11.35 -13.89 -8.81
N ARG A 206 10.64 -13.12 -9.67
CA ARG A 206 9.19 -12.98 -9.61
C ARG A 206 8.45 -14.25 -10.00
N GLU A 207 8.93 -14.93 -11.04
CA GLU A 207 8.25 -16.14 -11.54
C GLU A 207 8.43 -17.29 -10.57
N ALA A 208 9.63 -17.46 -10.02
CA ALA A 208 9.91 -18.42 -8.98
C ALA A 208 9.05 -18.18 -7.73
N TRP A 209 8.87 -16.91 -7.33
CA TRP A 209 7.99 -16.54 -6.21
C TRP A 209 6.54 -16.95 -6.45
N VAL A 210 5.99 -16.62 -7.62
CA VAL A 210 4.59 -16.96 -7.97
C VAL A 210 4.40 -18.47 -8.05
N ARG A 211 5.32 -19.21 -8.70
CA ARG A 211 5.27 -20.68 -8.80
C ARG A 211 5.28 -21.34 -7.42
N ARG A 212 6.21 -20.95 -6.55
CA ARG A 212 6.31 -21.51 -5.19
C ARG A 212 5.06 -21.21 -4.35
N GLY A 213 4.45 -20.06 -4.51
CA GLY A 213 3.17 -19.71 -3.88
C GLY A 213 2.02 -20.62 -4.31
N LEU A 214 1.98 -21.02 -5.58
CA LEU A 214 0.99 -21.94 -6.13
C LEU A 214 1.22 -23.38 -5.63
N ASP A 215 2.48 -23.84 -5.58
CA ASP A 215 2.82 -25.19 -5.14
C ASP A 215 2.49 -25.42 -3.65
N ARG A 216 2.75 -24.44 -2.80
CA ARG A 216 2.40 -24.49 -1.36
C ARG A 216 0.89 -24.53 -1.09
N ARG A 217 0.08 -24.13 -2.05
CA ARG A 217 -1.39 -24.08 -1.94
C ARG A 217 -2.08 -25.26 -2.59
N ARG A 218 -1.37 -26.10 -3.35
CA ARG A 218 -1.90 -27.36 -3.81
C ARG A 218 -2.12 -28.25 -2.59
N PRO A 219 -3.37 -28.73 -2.34
CA PRO A 219 -3.55 -29.74 -1.29
C PRO A 219 -2.61 -30.90 -1.63
N ALA A 220 -1.90 -31.39 -0.61
CA ALA A 220 -1.14 -32.63 -0.75
C ALA A 220 -2.07 -33.65 -1.39
N ALA A 221 -1.70 -34.19 -2.55
CA ALA A 221 -2.44 -35.23 -3.20
C ALA A 221 -2.65 -36.31 -2.14
N ARG A 222 -3.92 -36.56 -1.77
CA ARG A 222 -4.25 -37.64 -0.86
C ARG A 222 -3.81 -38.92 -1.56
N GLY A 223 -2.65 -39.46 -1.14
CA GLY A 223 -2.24 -40.81 -1.46
C GLY A 223 -3.11 -41.82 -0.71
#